data_051eee55eb82541c4f446cd97cd14a8d
#
_entry.id   051eee55eb82541c4f446cd97cd14a8d
#
_cell.length_a   1.000
_cell.length_b   1.000
_cell.length_c   1.000
_cell.angle_alpha   90.00
_cell.angle_beta   90.00
_cell.angle_gamma   90.00
#
_symmetry.space_group_name_H-M   'P 1'
#
loop_
_entity.id
_entity.type
_entity.pdbx_description
1 polymer ?
#
loop_
_entity_poly.entity_id
_entity_poly.type
_entity_poly.pdbx_seq_one_letter_code
_entity_poly.pdbx_strand_id
1 'polypeptide(L)' 'MAKEWARKFYRSVAWRTLRAEVLHRDLYSCEECGGRATEVHHAIPLTPENIDDPAVTLNPALLHSLCHDCHAA' A
#
# COMPACT_ATOMS: atom_id res chain seq x y z
N MET A 1 12.24 6.06 1.04
CA MET A 1 12.63 5.17 -0.06
C MET A 1 12.36 3.71 0.31
N ALA A 2 12.00 2.92 -0.68
CA ALA A 2 11.78 1.50 -0.45
C ALA A 2 13.11 0.80 -0.17
N LYS A 3 13.09 -0.16 0.74
CA LYS A 3 14.24 -1.01 1.00
C LYS A 3 14.58 -1.81 -0.26
N GLU A 4 15.85 -2.14 -0.44
CA GLU A 4 16.28 -2.85 -1.62
C GLU A 4 15.56 -4.19 -1.81
N TRP A 5 15.35 -4.94 -0.73
CA TRP A 5 14.64 -6.22 -0.79
C TRP A 5 13.16 -6.06 -1.16
N ALA A 6 12.59 -4.84 -1.03
CA ALA A 6 11.19 -4.57 -1.35
C ALA A 6 10.99 -3.94 -2.74
N ARG A 7 12.05 -3.50 -3.39
CA ARG A 7 11.94 -2.79 -4.68
C ARG A 7 11.22 -3.58 -5.76
N LYS A 8 11.58 -4.84 -5.91
CA LYS A 8 10.99 -5.70 -6.92
C LYS A 8 9.49 -5.81 -6.71
N PHE A 9 9.07 -5.93 -5.45
CA PHE A 9 7.65 -6.00 -5.11
C PHE A 9 6.93 -4.71 -5.54
N TYR A 10 7.45 -3.55 -5.15
CA TYR A 10 6.79 -2.27 -5.44
C TYR A 10 6.75 -1.95 -6.94
N ARG A 11 7.61 -2.55 -7.74
CA ARG A 11 7.61 -2.39 -9.20
C ARG A 11 6.80 -3.45 -9.92
N SER A 12 6.26 -4.44 -9.21
CA SER A 12 5.51 -5.53 -9.83
C SER A 12 4.17 -5.04 -10.39
N VAL A 13 3.72 -5.71 -11.44
CA VAL A 13 2.40 -5.44 -12.02
C VAL A 13 1.31 -5.76 -10.99
N ALA A 14 1.49 -6.85 -10.23
CA ALA A 14 0.53 -7.26 -9.21
C ALA A 14 0.31 -6.15 -8.17
N TRP A 15 1.38 -5.55 -7.65
CA TRP A 15 1.26 -4.48 -6.68
C TRP A 15 0.64 -3.22 -7.28
N ARG A 16 1.12 -2.80 -8.47
CA ARG A 16 0.62 -1.58 -9.10
C ARG A 16 -0.86 -1.68 -9.42
N THR A 17 -1.31 -2.85 -9.87
CA THR A 17 -2.72 -3.10 -10.17
C THR A 17 -3.56 -3.04 -8.90
N LEU A 18 -3.13 -3.76 -7.87
CA LEU A 18 -3.87 -3.79 -6.59
C LEU A 18 -3.89 -2.42 -5.92
N ARG A 19 -2.78 -1.71 -5.97
CA ARG A 19 -2.70 -0.35 -5.42
C ARG A 19 -3.74 0.56 -6.06
N ALA A 20 -3.85 0.53 -7.38
CA ALA A 20 -4.84 1.34 -8.09
C ALA A 20 -6.28 0.94 -7.71
N GLU A 21 -6.53 -0.36 -7.56
CA GLU A 21 -7.84 -0.85 -7.15
C GLU A 21 -8.21 -0.40 -5.74
N VAL A 22 -7.25 -0.41 -4.82
CA VAL A 22 -7.48 0.02 -3.44
C VAL A 22 -7.81 1.52 -3.39
N LEU A 23 -7.06 2.34 -4.12
CA LEU A 23 -7.34 3.78 -4.19
C LEU A 23 -8.73 4.03 -4.76
N HIS A 24 -9.11 3.30 -5.81
CA HIS A 24 -10.43 3.43 -6.42
C HIS A 24 -11.53 2.96 -5.45
N ARG A 25 -11.32 1.85 -4.75
CA ARG A 25 -12.25 1.34 -3.73
C ARG A 25 -12.58 2.42 -2.71
N ASP A 26 -11.56 3.18 -2.28
CA ASP A 26 -11.69 4.19 -1.24
C ASP A 26 -12.00 5.58 -1.81
N LEU A 27 -12.35 5.66 -3.09
CA LEU A 27 -12.70 6.89 -3.79
C LEU A 27 -11.63 7.96 -3.66
N TYR A 28 -10.36 7.54 -3.61
CA TYR A 28 -9.20 8.43 -3.47
C TYR A 28 -9.29 9.31 -2.23
N SER A 29 -9.94 8.82 -1.18
CA SER A 29 -10.08 9.54 0.09
C SER A 29 -9.14 8.94 1.14
N CYS A 30 -8.38 9.82 1.81
CA CYS A 30 -7.53 9.40 2.91
C CYS A 30 -8.37 8.89 4.08
N GLU A 31 -8.08 7.68 4.54
CA GLU A 31 -8.80 7.05 5.63
C GLU A 31 -8.67 7.83 6.93
N GLU A 32 -7.56 8.52 7.14
CA GLU A 32 -7.27 9.23 8.38
C GLU A 32 -7.85 10.65 8.42
N CYS A 33 -7.65 11.43 7.36
CA CYS A 33 -8.02 12.85 7.37
C CYS A 33 -9.11 13.23 6.36
N GLY A 34 -9.51 12.32 5.49
CA GLY A 34 -10.53 12.59 4.48
C GLY A 34 -10.04 13.40 3.27
N GLY A 35 -8.78 13.81 3.26
CA GLY A 35 -8.18 14.49 2.11
C GLY A 35 -7.92 13.51 0.96
N ARG A 36 -7.26 13.99 -0.10
CA ARG A 36 -7.00 13.15 -1.25
C ARG A 36 -5.93 12.11 -0.96
N ALA A 37 -6.27 10.84 -1.12
CA ALA A 37 -5.31 9.75 -0.95
C ALA A 37 -4.48 9.59 -2.22
N THR A 38 -3.17 9.44 -2.02
CA THR A 38 -2.22 9.21 -3.10
C THR A 38 -1.34 7.99 -2.83
N GLU A 39 -1.42 7.42 -1.64
CA GLU A 39 -0.57 6.31 -1.21
C GLU A 39 -1.40 5.20 -0.58
N VAL A 40 -0.87 4.00 -0.64
CA VAL A 40 -1.51 2.84 -0.02
C VAL A 40 -0.55 2.27 1.01
N HIS A 41 -1.04 2.14 2.24
CA HIS A 41 -0.28 1.69 3.40
C HIS A 41 -0.59 0.23 3.71
N HIS A 42 0.43 -0.57 4.00
CA HIS A 42 0.26 -1.92 4.51
C HIS A 42 0.10 -1.87 6.03
N ALA A 43 -1.02 -2.39 6.55
CA ALA A 43 -1.26 -2.45 8.00
C ALA A 43 -0.22 -3.33 8.69
N ILE A 44 0.21 -4.41 8.03
CA ILE A 44 1.31 -5.25 8.50
C ILE A 44 2.57 -4.77 7.79
N PRO A 45 3.58 -4.27 8.51
CA PRO A 45 4.82 -3.82 7.86
C PRO A 45 5.47 -4.92 7.04
N LEU A 46 5.94 -4.55 5.84
CA LEU A 46 6.64 -5.49 4.99
C LEU A 46 8.03 -5.76 5.55
N THR A 47 8.44 -7.01 5.50
CA THR A 47 9.75 -7.47 5.98
C THR A 47 10.35 -8.42 4.95
N PRO A 48 11.67 -8.69 5.00
CA PRO A 48 12.25 -9.72 4.14
C PRO A 48 11.59 -11.09 4.31
N GLU A 49 11.04 -11.38 5.48
CA GLU A 49 10.40 -12.65 5.78
C GLU A 49 9.01 -12.77 5.18
N ASN A 50 8.27 -11.66 5.02
CA ASN A 50 6.90 -11.72 4.50
C ASN A 50 6.74 -11.15 3.09
N ILE A 51 7.79 -10.62 2.50
CA ILE A 51 7.71 -9.93 1.20
C ILE A 51 7.21 -10.84 0.07
N ASP A 52 7.42 -12.14 0.19
CA ASP A 52 6.96 -13.12 -0.79
C ASP A 52 5.64 -13.79 -0.42
N ASP A 53 5.00 -13.32 0.65
CA ASP A 53 3.71 -13.86 1.11
C ASP A 53 2.56 -12.97 0.63
N PRO A 54 1.84 -13.37 -0.44
CA PRO A 54 0.74 -12.55 -0.96
C PRO A 54 -0.44 -12.39 0.00
N ALA A 55 -0.58 -13.27 0.99
CA ALA A 55 -1.62 -13.12 2.01
C ALA A 55 -1.37 -11.89 2.89
N VAL A 56 -0.12 -11.40 2.91
CA VAL A 56 0.27 -10.17 3.62
C VAL A 56 0.42 -9.02 2.64
N THR A 57 1.19 -9.23 1.55
CA THR A 57 1.62 -8.14 0.66
C THR A 57 0.54 -7.72 -0.34
N LEU A 58 -0.34 -8.65 -0.71
CA LEU A 58 -1.37 -8.42 -1.74
C LEU A 58 -2.79 -8.68 -1.20
N ASN A 59 -3.00 -8.45 0.07
CA ASN A 59 -4.30 -8.65 0.71
C ASN A 59 -5.02 -7.30 0.85
N PRO A 60 -6.10 -7.05 0.09
CA PRO A 60 -6.80 -5.76 0.14
C PRO A 60 -7.31 -5.39 1.52
N ALA A 61 -7.64 -6.38 2.36
CA ALA A 61 -8.13 -6.13 3.71
C ALA A 61 -7.07 -5.49 4.62
N LEU A 62 -5.79 -5.61 4.25
CA LEU A 62 -4.67 -5.04 5.00
C LEU A 62 -4.14 -3.75 4.37
N LEU A 63 -4.82 -3.22 3.36
CA LEU A 63 -4.35 -2.04 2.63
C LEU A 63 -5.28 -0.86 2.88
N HIS A 64 -4.67 0.28 3.18
CA HIS A 64 -5.38 1.51 3.55
C HIS A 64 -4.91 2.67 2.69
N SER A 65 -5.87 3.42 2.12
CA SER A 65 -5.56 4.61 1.32
C SER A 65 -5.25 5.77 2.24
N LEU A 66 -4.12 6.43 2.02
CA LEU A 66 -3.69 7.57 2.83
C LEU A 66 -3.17 8.69 1.94
N CYS A 67 -3.27 9.94 2.43
CA CYS A 67 -2.55 11.04 1.81
C CYS A 67 -1.08 10.96 2.22
N HIS A 68 -0.23 11.72 1.52
CA HIS A 68 1.20 11.72 1.79
C HIS A 68 1.51 12.06 3.26
N ASP A 69 0.87 13.08 3.79
CA ASP A 69 1.16 13.55 5.16
C ASP A 69 0.76 12.51 6.22
N CYS A 70 -0.40 11.89 6.07
CA CYS A 70 -0.84 10.86 7.02
C CYS A 70 0.03 9.60 6.92
N HIS A 71 0.47 9.24 5.71
CA HIS A 71 1.34 8.09 5.51
C HIS A 71 2.74 8.32 6.10
N ALA A 72 3.22 9.56 6.06
CA ALA A 72 4.53 9.92 6.60
C ALA A 72 4.53 10.11 8.12
N ALA A 73 3.36 10.28 8.72
CA ALA A 73 3.25 10.55 10.16
C ALA A 73 3.65 9.35 11.04
#